data_6c073d59cef44b484724b1e6e3d91513
#
_entry.id   6c073d59cef44b484724b1e6e3d91513
#
_cell.length_a   1.000
_cell.length_b   1.000
_cell.length_c   1.000
_cell.angle_alpha   90.00
_cell.angle_beta   90.00
_cell.angle_gamma   90.00
#
_symmetry.space_group_name_H-M   'P 1'
#
loop_
_entity.id
_entity.type
_entity.pdbx_description
1 polymer ?
#
loop_
_entity_poly.entity_id
_entity_poly.type
_entity_poly.pdbx_seq_one_letter_code
_entity_poly.pdbx_strand_id
1 'polypeptide(L)'
;DERVAIPNLIDTGKVLTFTAQEAQKWGYCDGIAENPDEVITQYLGYKDYKMKSYIPSWQDDLKEFLMNPIFQSILIIIIIGGIYFEMQTPGLGFPSAASLLAAILYFAPLYIDGLAANWEILVFIIGILLLAVEIFIIPGFGVAGISGIILIIGGLVMGLLNNDHFDFEGVSGKEIGKATLTVLVGLVTGFS
;
A
#
# COMPACT_ATOMS: atom_id res chain seq x y z
N ASP A 1 -23.63 -22.03 -22.55
CA ASP A 1 -22.48 -22.36 -21.69
C ASP A 1 -22.87 -23.48 -20.73
N GLU A 2 -22.54 -24.72 -21.09
CA GLU A 2 -22.68 -25.86 -20.18
C GLU A 2 -21.52 -25.82 -19.19
N ARG A 3 -21.80 -25.41 -17.98
CA ARG A 3 -20.83 -25.50 -16.87
C ARG A 3 -20.71 -26.96 -16.42
N VAL A 4 -19.64 -27.63 -16.81
CA VAL A 4 -19.36 -29.00 -16.39
C VAL A 4 -18.58 -28.97 -15.09
N ALA A 5 -19.15 -29.52 -14.02
CA ALA A 5 -18.42 -29.71 -12.77
C ALA A 5 -17.41 -30.85 -12.94
N ILE A 6 -16.14 -30.55 -12.69
CA ILE A 6 -15.06 -31.55 -12.71
C ILE A 6 -14.80 -32.01 -11.28
N PRO A 7 -15.18 -33.24 -10.93
CA PRO A 7 -14.97 -33.74 -9.57
C PRO A 7 -13.48 -33.87 -9.25
N ASN A 8 -13.10 -33.52 -8.02
CA ASN A 8 -11.74 -33.57 -7.48
C ASN A 8 -10.71 -32.61 -8.09
N LEU A 9 -11.14 -31.62 -8.89
CA LEU A 9 -10.22 -30.59 -9.42
C LEU A 9 -9.89 -29.54 -8.34
N ILE A 10 -10.90 -29.13 -7.58
CA ILE A 10 -10.75 -28.15 -6.49
C ILE A 10 -11.89 -28.28 -5.48
N ASP A 11 -11.59 -28.06 -4.21
CA ASP A 11 -12.60 -27.95 -3.16
C ASP A 11 -13.21 -26.54 -3.12
N THR A 12 -14.48 -26.47 -2.74
CA THR A 12 -15.17 -25.18 -2.60
C THR A 12 -14.45 -24.25 -1.66
N GLY A 13 -14.18 -23.02 -2.12
CA GLY A 13 -13.50 -21.97 -1.35
C GLY A 13 -11.97 -21.98 -1.43
N LYS A 14 -11.37 -22.85 -2.24
CA LYS A 14 -9.95 -22.83 -2.56
C LYS A 14 -9.68 -22.14 -3.90
N VAL A 15 -8.48 -21.58 -4.04
CA VAL A 15 -8.01 -21.01 -5.31
C VAL A 15 -7.49 -22.15 -6.18
N LEU A 16 -7.94 -22.20 -7.43
CA LEU A 16 -7.46 -23.16 -8.41
C LEU A 16 -6.03 -22.82 -8.81
N THR A 17 -5.12 -23.77 -8.61
CA THR A 17 -3.71 -23.65 -9.04
C THR A 17 -3.38 -24.83 -9.93
N PHE A 18 -2.74 -24.56 -11.07
CA PHE A 18 -2.28 -25.57 -12.00
C PHE A 18 -0.75 -25.56 -12.12
N THR A 19 -0.19 -26.74 -12.31
CA THR A 19 1.13 -26.88 -12.94
C THR A 19 1.00 -26.53 -14.44
N ALA A 20 2.11 -26.27 -15.13
CA ALA A 20 2.11 -25.97 -16.55
C ALA A 20 1.42 -27.09 -17.37
N GLN A 21 1.69 -28.35 -17.01
CA GLN A 21 1.11 -29.51 -17.67
C GLN A 21 -0.40 -29.64 -17.43
N GLU A 22 -0.86 -29.34 -16.22
CA GLU A 22 -2.28 -29.33 -15.90
C GLU A 22 -3.01 -28.19 -16.60
N ALA A 23 -2.40 -27.00 -16.67
CA ALA A 23 -2.95 -25.86 -17.41
C ALA A 23 -3.15 -26.20 -18.89
N GLN A 24 -2.18 -26.85 -19.52
CA GLN A 24 -2.30 -27.33 -20.91
C GLN A 24 -3.38 -28.41 -21.06
N LYS A 25 -3.38 -29.40 -20.17
CA LYS A 25 -4.38 -30.48 -20.18
C LYS A 25 -5.82 -29.95 -20.09
N TRP A 26 -6.03 -28.92 -19.30
CA TRP A 26 -7.35 -28.33 -19.08
C TRP A 26 -7.68 -27.14 -20.00
N GLY A 27 -6.81 -26.85 -20.97
CA GLY A 27 -7.04 -25.81 -21.98
C GLY A 27 -6.89 -24.36 -21.47
N TYR A 28 -6.16 -24.17 -20.36
CA TYR A 28 -5.83 -22.81 -19.83
C TYR A 28 -4.62 -22.20 -20.52
N CYS A 29 -3.83 -22.98 -21.24
CA CYS A 29 -2.75 -22.50 -22.10
C CYS A 29 -2.64 -23.36 -23.37
N ASP A 30 -2.17 -22.76 -24.45
CA ASP A 30 -2.02 -23.41 -25.77
C ASP A 30 -0.77 -24.29 -25.85
N GLY A 31 0.22 -24.06 -24.97
CA GLY A 31 1.44 -24.82 -24.97
C GLY A 31 2.35 -24.49 -23.77
N ILE A 32 3.45 -25.19 -23.70
CA ILE A 32 4.50 -25.01 -22.68
C ILE A 32 5.79 -24.65 -23.39
N ALA A 33 6.47 -23.64 -22.89
CA ALA A 33 7.77 -23.19 -23.38
C ALA A 33 8.75 -23.02 -22.21
N GLU A 34 10.03 -23.29 -22.45
CA GLU A 34 11.07 -23.14 -21.43
C GLU A 34 11.54 -21.69 -21.28
N ASN A 35 11.38 -20.89 -22.32
CA ASN A 35 11.84 -19.51 -22.34
C ASN A 35 10.97 -18.63 -23.27
N PRO A 36 11.02 -17.30 -23.10
CA PRO A 36 10.26 -16.37 -23.93
C PRO A 36 10.59 -16.42 -25.43
N ASP A 37 11.84 -16.75 -25.78
CA ASP A 37 12.28 -16.85 -27.18
C ASP A 37 11.53 -17.99 -27.89
N GLU A 38 11.31 -19.10 -27.22
CA GLU A 38 10.55 -20.22 -27.73
C GLU A 38 9.07 -19.84 -27.98
N VAL A 39 8.46 -19.09 -27.06
CA VAL A 39 7.09 -18.56 -27.25
C VAL A 39 7.02 -17.70 -28.51
N ILE A 40 7.98 -16.78 -28.67
CA ILE A 40 7.96 -15.83 -29.80
C ILE A 40 8.21 -16.55 -31.14
N THR A 41 9.11 -17.53 -31.17
CA THR A 41 9.48 -18.20 -32.43
C THR A 41 8.55 -19.34 -32.80
N GLN A 42 8.14 -20.18 -31.85
CA GLN A 42 7.33 -21.36 -32.12
C GLN A 42 5.83 -21.06 -32.15
N TYR A 43 5.33 -20.28 -31.19
CA TYR A 43 3.89 -20.04 -31.07
C TYR A 43 3.45 -18.76 -31.77
N LEU A 44 4.24 -17.70 -31.74
CA LEU A 44 3.91 -16.43 -32.40
C LEU A 44 4.49 -16.33 -33.84
N GLY A 45 5.45 -17.18 -34.18
CA GLY A 45 6.01 -17.26 -35.54
C GLY A 45 6.91 -16.09 -35.95
N TYR A 46 7.31 -15.23 -35.01
CA TYR A 46 8.22 -14.12 -35.31
C TYR A 46 9.67 -14.58 -35.36
N LYS A 47 10.36 -14.25 -36.47
CA LYS A 47 11.80 -14.57 -36.66
C LYS A 47 12.71 -13.40 -36.32
N ASP A 48 12.24 -12.19 -36.61
CA ASP A 48 12.96 -10.95 -36.31
C ASP A 48 12.26 -10.18 -35.20
N TYR A 49 12.82 -10.23 -33.99
CA TYR A 49 12.33 -9.50 -32.83
C TYR A 49 13.50 -9.04 -31.97
N LYS A 50 13.25 -8.02 -31.17
CA LYS A 50 14.22 -7.53 -30.19
C LYS A 50 13.61 -7.62 -28.79
N MET A 51 14.17 -8.51 -27.98
CA MET A 51 13.80 -8.56 -26.57
C MET A 51 14.39 -7.37 -25.85
N LYS A 52 13.53 -6.62 -25.16
CA LYS A 52 13.96 -5.56 -24.25
C LYS A 52 13.67 -6.02 -22.83
N SER A 53 14.72 -6.40 -22.12
CA SER A 53 14.61 -6.64 -20.68
C SER A 53 14.30 -5.34 -19.96
N TYR A 54 13.31 -5.38 -19.06
CA TYR A 54 13.10 -4.31 -18.12
C TYR A 54 14.28 -4.31 -17.12
N ILE A 55 14.99 -3.21 -17.07
CA ILE A 55 16.03 -2.98 -16.06
C ILE A 55 15.43 -1.97 -15.09
N PRO A 56 15.22 -2.36 -13.81
CA PRO A 56 14.72 -1.42 -12.80
C PRO A 56 15.58 -0.16 -12.76
N SER A 57 14.94 0.96 -12.62
CA SER A 57 15.62 2.24 -12.45
C SER A 57 15.91 2.45 -10.95
N TRP A 58 16.80 3.39 -10.62
CA TRP A 58 17.03 3.76 -9.22
C TRP A 58 15.74 4.24 -8.49
N GLN A 59 14.76 4.73 -9.25
CA GLN A 59 13.46 5.13 -8.73
C GLN A 59 12.63 3.91 -8.30
N ASP A 60 12.71 2.81 -9.07
CA ASP A 60 12.03 1.54 -8.74
C ASP A 60 12.64 0.93 -7.47
N ASP A 61 13.98 0.93 -7.37
CA ASP A 61 14.69 0.45 -6.17
C ASP A 61 14.35 1.28 -4.93
N LEU A 62 14.30 2.62 -5.08
CA LEU A 62 13.92 3.53 -4.00
C LEU A 62 12.48 3.30 -3.56
N LYS A 63 11.58 3.12 -4.52
CA LYS A 63 10.18 2.82 -4.24
C LYS A 63 10.01 1.50 -3.49
N GLU A 64 10.66 0.42 -3.97
CA GLU A 64 10.63 -0.88 -3.31
C GLU A 64 11.13 -0.78 -1.87
N PHE A 65 12.21 -0.03 -1.63
CA PHE A 65 12.72 0.25 -0.29
C PHE A 65 11.70 0.99 0.58
N LEU A 66 11.09 2.07 0.06
CA LEU A 66 10.11 2.88 0.79
C LEU A 66 8.81 2.10 1.06
N MET A 67 8.43 1.17 0.18
CA MET A 67 7.26 0.29 0.35
C MET A 67 7.52 -0.93 1.23
N ASN A 68 8.76 -1.13 1.70
CA ASN A 68 9.06 -2.22 2.62
C ASN A 68 8.23 -2.09 3.91
N PRO A 69 7.47 -3.13 4.33
CA PRO A 69 6.57 -3.05 5.49
C PRO A 69 7.26 -2.68 6.80
N ILE A 70 8.53 -3.10 6.98
CA ILE A 70 9.30 -2.76 8.18
C ILE A 70 9.64 -1.27 8.17
N PHE A 71 10.08 -0.75 7.02
CA PHE A 71 10.41 0.67 6.87
C PHE A 71 9.16 1.55 7.02
N GLN A 72 8.04 1.15 6.43
CA GLN A 72 6.74 1.81 6.59
C GLN A 72 6.32 1.88 8.08
N SER A 73 6.49 0.78 8.82
CA SER A 73 6.18 0.75 10.25
C SER A 73 7.04 1.75 11.05
N ILE A 74 8.34 1.86 10.72
CA ILE A 74 9.24 2.83 11.35
C ILE A 74 8.80 4.26 11.05
N LEU A 75 8.43 4.56 9.81
CA LEU A 75 7.93 5.88 9.43
C LEU A 75 6.66 6.24 10.20
N ILE A 76 5.71 5.30 10.34
CA ILE A 76 4.49 5.50 11.14
C ILE A 76 4.83 5.81 12.60
N ILE A 77 5.77 5.09 13.20
CA ILE A 77 6.22 5.35 14.57
C ILE A 77 6.76 6.78 14.71
N ILE A 78 7.60 7.20 13.75
CA ILE A 78 8.18 8.56 13.76
C ILE A 78 7.09 9.63 13.56
N ILE A 79 6.13 9.40 12.66
CA ILE A 79 5.00 10.32 12.42
C ILE A 79 4.19 10.50 13.70
N ILE A 80 3.70 9.39 14.26
CA ILE A 80 2.83 9.41 15.43
C ILE A 80 3.58 9.91 16.67
N GLY A 81 4.77 9.38 16.89
CA GLY A 81 5.62 9.80 18.02
C GLY A 81 5.99 11.28 17.96
N GLY A 82 6.36 11.79 16.77
CA GLY A 82 6.68 13.20 16.59
C GLY A 82 5.47 14.13 16.82
N ILE A 83 4.30 13.76 16.32
CA ILE A 83 3.04 14.49 16.61
C ILE A 83 2.75 14.47 18.12
N TYR A 84 2.87 13.32 18.76
CA TYR A 84 2.62 13.18 20.20
C TYR A 84 3.56 14.04 21.04
N PHE A 85 4.86 14.03 20.74
CA PHE A 85 5.83 14.86 21.46
C PHE A 85 5.58 16.35 21.27
N GLU A 86 5.18 16.77 20.07
CA GLU A 86 4.82 18.17 19.80
C GLU A 86 3.57 18.61 20.59
N MET A 87 2.60 17.69 20.78
CA MET A 87 1.41 17.97 21.61
C MET A 87 1.75 18.16 23.08
N GLN A 88 2.79 17.51 23.59
CA GLN A 88 3.20 17.66 24.99
C GLN A 88 4.03 18.92 25.25
N THR A 89 4.81 19.33 24.27
CA THR A 89 5.69 20.52 24.34
C THR A 89 5.44 21.42 23.15
N PRO A 90 4.33 22.20 23.15
CA PRO A 90 3.97 23.01 22.00
C PRO A 90 5.07 23.98 21.58
N GLY A 91 5.55 23.84 20.34
CA GLY A 91 6.56 24.68 19.73
C GLY A 91 7.16 23.93 18.54
N LEU A 92 7.26 24.56 17.38
CA LEU A 92 7.84 23.95 16.20
C LEU A 92 9.29 23.52 16.45
N GLY A 93 9.47 22.25 16.77
CA GLY A 93 10.75 21.69 17.15
C GLY A 93 11.20 20.51 16.29
N PHE A 94 12.25 19.83 16.76
CA PHE A 94 12.79 18.65 16.07
C PHE A 94 11.74 17.53 15.86
N PRO A 95 10.83 17.23 16.82
CA PRO A 95 9.82 16.18 16.62
C PRO A 95 8.87 16.46 15.46
N SER A 96 8.41 17.72 15.31
CA SER A 96 7.53 18.10 14.18
C SER A 96 8.26 18.04 12.84
N ALA A 97 9.54 18.44 12.79
CA ALA A 97 10.34 18.34 11.58
C ALA A 97 10.58 16.85 11.19
N ALA A 98 10.86 15.99 12.16
CA ALA A 98 11.07 14.57 11.94
C ALA A 98 9.77 13.87 11.47
N SER A 99 8.61 14.18 12.08
CA SER A 99 7.33 13.62 11.66
C SER A 99 6.91 14.09 10.27
N LEU A 100 7.18 15.34 9.92
CA LEU A 100 6.91 15.85 8.58
C LEU A 100 7.78 15.14 7.53
N LEU A 101 9.07 15.00 7.79
CA LEU A 101 9.97 14.26 6.88
C LEU A 101 9.53 12.80 6.72
N ALA A 102 9.19 12.15 7.82
CA ALA A 102 8.69 10.78 7.79
C ALA A 102 7.37 10.66 7.01
N ALA A 103 6.45 11.62 7.14
CA ALA A 103 5.21 11.66 6.37
C ALA A 103 5.48 11.83 4.87
N ILE A 104 6.41 12.70 4.48
CA ILE A 104 6.82 12.86 3.08
C ILE A 104 7.35 11.54 2.53
N LEU A 105 8.25 10.86 3.25
CA LEU A 105 8.81 9.58 2.83
C LEU A 105 7.76 8.45 2.80
N TYR A 106 6.78 8.49 3.69
CA TYR A 106 5.68 7.53 3.75
C TYR A 106 4.77 7.62 2.52
N PHE A 107 4.41 8.83 2.11
CA PHE A 107 3.53 9.07 0.97
C PHE A 107 4.27 9.18 -0.38
N ALA A 108 5.61 9.27 -0.39
CA ALA A 108 6.40 9.38 -1.61
C ALA A 108 6.15 8.26 -2.63
N PRO A 109 6.04 6.96 -2.26
CA PRO A 109 5.75 5.89 -3.22
C PRO A 109 4.42 6.09 -3.95
N LEU A 110 3.39 6.53 -3.23
CA LEU A 110 2.06 6.78 -3.79
C LEU A 110 2.09 7.87 -4.88
N TYR A 111 2.93 8.89 -4.67
CA TYR A 111 3.12 9.97 -5.64
C TYR A 111 3.92 9.50 -6.86
N ILE A 112 4.99 8.72 -6.65
CA ILE A 112 5.87 8.22 -7.73
C ILE A 112 5.12 7.29 -8.68
N ASP A 113 4.17 6.49 -8.18
CA ASP A 113 3.37 5.57 -9.00
C ASP A 113 2.35 6.25 -9.89
N GLY A 114 2.21 7.58 -9.77
CA GLY A 114 1.16 8.30 -10.50
C GLY A 114 -0.25 7.86 -10.09
N LEU A 115 -0.38 7.18 -8.96
CA LEU A 115 -1.63 6.90 -8.27
C LEU A 115 -2.16 8.25 -7.76
N ALA A 116 -2.60 9.05 -8.71
CA ALA A 116 -2.88 10.46 -8.54
C ALA A 116 -4.20 10.76 -7.82
N ALA A 117 -4.76 9.79 -7.15
CA ALA A 117 -5.79 10.04 -6.17
C ALA A 117 -5.13 10.24 -4.79
N ASN A 118 -4.31 11.26 -4.65
CA ASN A 118 -3.63 11.61 -3.40
C ASN A 118 -4.62 12.05 -2.28
N TRP A 119 -5.79 11.45 -2.26
CA TRP A 119 -6.83 11.76 -1.30
C TRP A 119 -6.46 11.25 0.10
N GLU A 120 -5.66 10.18 0.20
CA GLU A 120 -5.12 9.68 1.46
C GLU A 120 -4.24 10.73 2.13
N ILE A 121 -3.39 11.38 1.33
CA ILE A 121 -2.56 12.51 1.77
C ILE A 121 -3.44 13.68 2.19
N LEU A 122 -4.48 13.97 1.43
CA LEU A 122 -5.42 15.05 1.74
C LEU A 122 -6.16 14.76 3.05
N VAL A 123 -6.66 13.55 3.27
CA VAL A 123 -7.29 13.12 4.52
C VAL A 123 -6.32 13.25 5.69
N PHE A 124 -5.08 12.82 5.51
CA PHE A 124 -4.03 12.93 6.52
C PHE A 124 -3.75 14.40 6.88
N ILE A 125 -3.59 15.28 5.87
CA ILE A 125 -3.35 16.72 6.08
C ILE A 125 -4.54 17.38 6.80
N ILE A 126 -5.78 17.08 6.40
CA ILE A 126 -6.97 17.58 7.08
C ILE A 126 -6.98 17.13 8.55
N GLY A 127 -6.60 15.87 8.82
CA GLY A 127 -6.46 15.36 10.17
C GLY A 127 -5.47 16.16 11.02
N ILE A 128 -4.29 16.47 10.46
CA ILE A 128 -3.28 17.31 11.12
C ILE A 128 -3.81 18.73 11.38
N LEU A 129 -4.49 19.32 10.40
CA LEU A 129 -5.05 20.68 10.55
C LEU A 129 -6.11 20.72 11.65
N LEU A 130 -7.02 19.73 11.71
CA LEU A 130 -8.01 19.63 12.76
C LEU A 130 -7.36 19.47 14.15
N LEU A 131 -6.34 18.64 14.23
CA LEU A 131 -5.61 18.44 15.48
C LEU A 131 -4.88 19.73 15.90
N ALA A 132 -4.29 20.47 14.96
CA ALA A 132 -3.66 21.75 15.23
C ALA A 132 -4.66 22.79 15.71
N VAL A 133 -5.83 22.88 15.08
CA VAL A 133 -6.93 23.78 15.53
C VAL A 133 -7.36 23.46 16.96
N GLU A 134 -7.49 22.17 17.30
CA GLU A 134 -7.84 21.75 18.67
C GLU A 134 -6.79 22.19 19.69
N ILE A 135 -5.51 22.00 19.39
CA ILE A 135 -4.42 22.29 20.33
C ILE A 135 -4.20 23.79 20.49
N PHE A 136 -4.29 24.56 19.41
CA PHE A 136 -3.91 25.97 19.44
C PHE A 136 -5.07 26.96 19.56
N ILE A 137 -6.29 26.55 19.21
CA ILE A 137 -7.45 27.45 19.10
C ILE A 137 -8.56 27.06 20.06
N ILE A 138 -8.84 25.77 20.26
CA ILE A 138 -9.98 25.31 21.08
C ILE A 138 -9.48 24.92 22.46
N PRO A 139 -9.96 25.57 23.55
CA PRO A 139 -9.59 25.17 24.89
C PRO A 139 -10.24 23.84 25.28
N GLY A 140 -9.44 22.83 25.55
CA GLY A 140 -9.89 21.48 25.89
C GLY A 140 -9.69 20.50 24.71
N PHE A 141 -10.00 19.22 24.94
CA PHE A 141 -9.92 18.19 23.90
C PHE A 141 -11.34 17.76 23.49
N GLY A 142 -11.75 18.13 22.28
CA GLY A 142 -13.12 17.96 21.82
C GLY A 142 -13.24 17.26 20.46
N VAL A 143 -14.29 17.61 19.73
CA VAL A 143 -14.65 16.93 18.46
C VAL A 143 -13.59 17.10 17.38
N ALA A 144 -12.95 18.27 17.28
CA ALA A 144 -11.93 18.51 16.26
C ALA A 144 -10.69 17.65 16.50
N GLY A 145 -10.24 17.49 17.76
CA GLY A 145 -9.12 16.63 18.12
C GLY A 145 -9.40 15.15 17.83
N ILE A 146 -10.57 14.65 18.26
CA ILE A 146 -10.97 13.26 17.98
C ILE A 146 -11.06 13.02 16.47
N SER A 147 -11.71 13.91 15.73
CA SER A 147 -11.83 13.80 14.27
C SER A 147 -10.46 13.86 13.59
N GLY A 148 -9.57 14.74 14.06
CA GLY A 148 -8.20 14.85 13.57
C GLY A 148 -7.42 13.54 13.71
N ILE A 149 -7.48 12.91 14.89
CA ILE A 149 -6.83 11.61 15.13
C ILE A 149 -7.39 10.52 14.22
N ILE A 150 -8.72 10.45 14.07
CA ILE A 150 -9.37 9.46 13.19
C ILE A 150 -8.90 9.65 11.74
N LEU A 151 -8.83 10.89 11.26
CA LEU A 151 -8.41 11.19 9.89
C LEU A 151 -6.91 10.92 9.69
N ILE A 152 -6.05 11.21 10.66
CA ILE A 152 -4.62 10.86 10.61
C ILE A 152 -4.44 9.34 10.48
N ILE A 153 -5.07 8.58 11.39
CA ILE A 153 -5.00 7.12 11.36
C ILE A 153 -5.61 6.56 10.07
N GLY A 154 -6.76 7.09 9.66
CA GLY A 154 -7.42 6.71 8.41
C GLY A 154 -6.54 6.95 7.19
N GLY A 155 -5.92 8.12 7.05
CA GLY A 155 -5.00 8.45 5.96
C GLY A 155 -3.77 7.53 5.92
N LEU A 156 -3.21 7.18 7.09
CA LEU A 156 -2.10 6.23 7.18
C LEU A 156 -2.53 4.81 6.80
N VAL A 157 -3.69 4.33 7.26
CA VAL A 157 -4.20 2.99 6.89
C VAL A 157 -4.47 2.91 5.39
N MET A 158 -5.15 3.94 4.84
CA MET A 158 -5.47 3.98 3.42
C MET A 158 -4.22 4.05 2.54
N GLY A 159 -3.18 4.77 2.97
CA GLY A 159 -1.90 4.82 2.29
C GLY A 159 -1.15 3.48 2.23
N LEU A 160 -1.47 2.51 3.11
CA LEU A 160 -0.95 1.14 3.05
C LEU A 160 -1.77 0.21 2.13
N LEU A 161 -2.95 0.65 1.71
CA LEU A 161 -3.83 -0.12 0.83
C LEU A 161 -3.60 0.31 -0.62
N ASN A 162 -3.48 -0.67 -1.50
CA ASN A 162 -3.42 -0.40 -2.93
C ASN A 162 -4.85 -0.14 -3.42
N ASN A 163 -5.22 1.13 -3.57
CA ASN A 163 -6.55 1.54 -4.02
C ASN A 163 -6.44 2.65 -5.07
N ASP A 164 -7.24 2.52 -6.13
CA ASP A 164 -7.35 3.52 -7.18
C ASP A 164 -8.67 4.29 -7.01
N HIS A 165 -8.60 5.59 -6.71
CA HIS A 165 -9.77 6.49 -6.72
C HIS A 165 -10.97 6.05 -5.87
N PHE A 166 -10.76 5.57 -4.64
CA PHE A 166 -11.79 4.94 -3.80
C PHE A 166 -12.35 3.62 -4.33
N ASP A 167 -11.69 3.03 -5.31
CA ASP A 167 -12.01 1.70 -5.76
C ASP A 167 -11.26 0.68 -4.90
N PHE A 168 -12.01 -0.03 -4.08
CA PHE A 168 -11.51 -1.10 -3.22
C PHE A 168 -11.82 -2.48 -3.81
N GLU A 169 -12.16 -2.57 -5.11
CA GLU A 169 -12.34 -3.85 -5.79
C GLU A 169 -11.01 -4.61 -5.79
N GLY A 170 -11.00 -5.75 -5.11
CA GLY A 170 -9.82 -6.59 -4.93
C GLY A 170 -9.08 -6.41 -3.61
N VAL A 171 -9.35 -5.39 -2.82
CA VAL A 171 -8.78 -5.24 -1.47
C VAL A 171 -9.41 -6.27 -0.53
N SER A 172 -8.62 -7.23 -0.09
CA SER A 172 -9.11 -8.28 0.82
C SER A 172 -9.23 -7.76 2.26
N GLY A 173 -10.18 -8.32 3.03
CA GLY A 173 -10.29 -8.00 4.46
C GLY A 173 -9.00 -8.31 5.25
N LYS A 174 -8.14 -9.22 4.75
CA LYS A 174 -6.82 -9.51 5.34
C LYS A 174 -5.83 -8.37 5.13
N GLU A 175 -5.88 -7.68 4.00
CA GLU A 175 -5.02 -6.52 3.70
C GLU A 175 -5.40 -5.33 4.56
N ILE A 176 -6.70 -5.05 4.67
CA ILE A 176 -7.23 -4.02 5.58
C ILE A 176 -6.79 -4.33 7.02
N GLY A 177 -6.94 -5.59 7.46
CA GLY A 177 -6.51 -6.03 8.78
C GLY A 177 -5.01 -5.84 9.03
N LYS A 178 -4.15 -6.17 8.04
CA LYS A 178 -2.70 -5.96 8.12
C LYS A 178 -2.35 -4.46 8.18
N ALA A 179 -2.91 -3.64 7.30
CA ALA A 179 -2.69 -2.20 7.29
C ALA A 179 -3.08 -1.57 8.63
N THR A 180 -4.27 -1.88 9.12
CA THR A 180 -4.76 -1.40 10.42
C THR A 180 -3.84 -1.85 11.57
N LEU A 181 -3.44 -3.14 11.59
CA LEU A 181 -2.53 -3.66 12.60
C LEU A 181 -1.17 -2.94 12.57
N THR A 182 -0.62 -2.70 11.39
CA THR A 182 0.64 -1.98 11.23
C THR A 182 0.57 -0.58 11.83
N VAL A 183 -0.49 0.16 11.52
CA VAL A 183 -0.71 1.51 12.07
C VAL A 183 -0.92 1.47 13.59
N LEU A 184 -1.72 0.50 14.10
CA LEU A 184 -1.94 0.35 15.54
C LEU A 184 -0.66 -0.02 16.30
N VAL A 185 0.18 -0.90 15.75
CA VAL A 185 1.48 -1.22 16.33
C VAL A 185 2.38 0.02 16.34
N GLY A 186 2.42 0.78 15.25
CA GLY A 186 3.13 2.05 15.18
C GLY A 186 2.62 3.06 16.22
N LEU A 187 1.30 3.13 16.42
CA LEU A 187 0.69 3.99 17.42
C LEU A 187 1.09 3.57 18.85
N VAL A 188 0.97 2.29 19.19
CA VAL A 188 1.34 1.78 20.53
C VAL A 188 2.82 2.00 20.82
N THR A 189 3.70 1.72 19.85
CA THR A 189 5.15 1.91 20.00
C THR A 189 5.57 3.38 20.01
N GLY A 190 4.86 4.25 19.31
CA GLY A 190 5.11 5.69 19.30
C GLY A 190 4.71 6.40 20.60
N PHE A 191 3.79 5.81 21.39
CA PHE A 191 3.37 6.33 22.71
C PHE A 191 4.14 5.72 23.90
N SER A 192 4.94 4.70 23.70
CA SER A 192 5.73 4.03 24.74
C SER A 192 7.15 4.58 24.83
#